data_93b2e9f2ea3e3586223c7743b493dcc1
#
_entry.id   93b2e9f2ea3e3586223c7743b493dcc1
#
_cell.length_a   1.000
_cell.length_b   1.000
_cell.length_c   1.000
_cell.angle_alpha   90.00
_cell.angle_beta   90.00
_cell.angle_gamma   90.00
#
_symmetry.space_group_name_H-M   'P 1'
#
loop_
_entity.id
_entity.type
_entity.pdbx_description
1 polymer ?
#
loop_
_entity_poly.entity_id
_entity_poly.type
_entity_poly.pdbx_seq_one_letter_code
_entity_poly.pdbx_strand_id
1 'polypeptide(L)'
;MNMRRIIIGAVVLTMLCLTMALTAQAQPGSAAAPGKLYNTAKAKLMAGKPIFGGTIESSDPNIYCAMANAGFDFTWIEMQHSTLTFEDVARMIWACRGATAMPFIRVPDATEGEIQKATDIGALGIIVPTVDTVEKAQAAVKWSRYPTEGRRSQGAGQYRALYGEDYRQTANANMLVMVMIETPIGVANAEKIAAVPGIDVIFAASGDLGNFSGHKQGEPEYEAMVTRIHDVVLKAGIKLGGPQN
;
A
#
# COMPACT_ATOMS: atom_id res chain seq x y z
N MET A 1 54.85 5.10 -77.94
CA MET A 1 54.72 5.48 -76.52
C MET A 1 53.33 6.03 -76.37
N ASN A 2 52.40 5.16 -75.98
CA ASN A 2 50.93 5.44 -75.98
C ASN A 2 50.42 5.81 -74.60
N MET A 3 49.95 6.99 -74.50
CA MET A 3 49.30 7.52 -73.31
C MET A 3 47.81 7.21 -73.43
N ARG A 4 47.28 6.28 -72.62
CA ARG A 4 45.85 5.99 -72.53
C ARG A 4 45.17 6.99 -71.63
N ARG A 5 44.18 7.73 -72.14
CA ARG A 5 43.29 8.62 -71.44
C ARG A 5 42.23 7.76 -70.72
N ILE A 6 42.12 7.93 -69.41
CA ILE A 6 41.01 7.40 -68.58
C ILE A 6 39.95 8.48 -68.47
N ILE A 7 38.77 8.17 -68.96
CA ILE A 7 37.57 8.97 -68.80
C ILE A 7 36.90 8.56 -67.50
N ILE A 8 36.83 9.45 -66.51
CA ILE A 8 36.05 9.23 -65.25
C ILE A 8 34.66 9.80 -65.49
N GLY A 9 33.68 8.87 -65.59
CA GLY A 9 32.26 9.21 -65.60
C GLY A 9 31.77 9.52 -64.20
N ALA A 10 31.29 10.72 -63.96
CA ALA A 10 30.65 11.09 -62.70
C ALA A 10 29.19 10.59 -62.70
N VAL A 11 28.91 9.62 -61.83
CA VAL A 11 27.53 9.19 -61.53
C VAL A 11 26.99 10.10 -60.43
N VAL A 12 26.04 10.98 -60.76
CA VAL A 12 25.31 11.79 -59.81
C VAL A 12 24.21 10.92 -59.21
N LEU A 13 24.39 10.48 -57.98
CA LEU A 13 23.38 9.73 -57.20
C LEU A 13 22.51 10.73 -56.47
N THR A 14 21.31 11.05 -56.98
CA THR A 14 20.30 11.84 -56.30
C THR A 14 19.67 11.02 -55.19
N MET A 15 20.06 11.32 -53.96
CA MET A 15 19.48 10.72 -52.76
C MET A 15 18.16 11.42 -52.41
N LEU A 16 17.04 10.76 -52.71
CA LEU A 16 15.71 11.22 -52.35
C LEU A 16 15.50 10.93 -50.82
N CYS A 17 15.68 11.92 -49.95
CA CYS A 17 15.35 11.82 -48.53
C CYS A 17 13.82 11.79 -48.36
N LEU A 18 13.28 10.58 -48.21
CA LEU A 18 11.89 10.40 -47.80
C LEU A 18 11.81 10.52 -46.29
N THR A 19 11.45 11.69 -45.77
CA THR A 19 11.16 11.93 -44.33
C THR A 19 9.84 11.25 -43.98
N MET A 20 9.90 10.00 -43.46
CA MET A 20 8.77 9.40 -42.79
C MET A 20 8.58 10.08 -41.44
N ALA A 21 7.59 10.97 -41.34
CA ALA A 21 7.08 11.43 -40.05
C ALA A 21 6.41 10.24 -39.34
N LEU A 22 7.11 9.59 -38.39
CA LEU A 22 6.49 8.68 -37.45
C LEU A 22 5.58 9.52 -36.52
N THR A 23 4.29 9.55 -36.83
CA THR A 23 3.30 9.94 -35.85
C THR A 23 3.24 8.83 -34.79
N ALA A 24 3.87 9.05 -33.64
CA ALA A 24 3.68 8.21 -32.48
C ALA A 24 2.19 8.35 -32.05
N GLN A 25 1.36 7.44 -32.50
CA GLN A 25 0.04 7.25 -31.92
C GLN A 25 0.25 6.75 -30.49
N ALA A 26 -0.05 7.62 -29.50
CA ALA A 26 -0.20 7.19 -28.13
C ALA A 26 -1.27 6.10 -28.10
N GLN A 27 -0.88 4.87 -27.86
CA GLN A 27 -1.84 3.81 -27.61
C GLN A 27 -2.65 4.20 -26.38
N PRO A 28 -3.99 4.16 -26.43
CA PRO A 28 -4.79 4.31 -25.22
C PRO A 28 -4.34 3.22 -24.27
N GLY A 29 -3.92 3.64 -23.06
CA GLY A 29 -3.43 2.73 -22.03
C GLY A 29 -4.43 1.59 -21.87
N SER A 30 -4.04 0.38 -22.23
CA SER A 30 -4.77 -0.84 -21.93
C SER A 30 -5.05 -0.82 -20.45
N ALA A 31 -6.32 -0.72 -20.05
CA ALA A 31 -6.73 -0.98 -18.70
C ALA A 31 -6.18 -2.37 -18.36
N ALA A 32 -5.23 -2.43 -17.43
CA ALA A 32 -4.65 -3.70 -17.02
C ALA A 32 -5.80 -4.63 -16.63
N ALA A 33 -5.82 -5.84 -17.18
CA ALA A 33 -6.76 -6.87 -16.75
C ALA A 33 -6.74 -6.94 -15.22
N PRO A 34 -7.89 -7.12 -14.54
CA PRO A 34 -7.94 -7.15 -13.10
C PRO A 34 -6.90 -8.15 -12.60
N GLY A 35 -5.85 -7.64 -11.97
CA GLY A 35 -4.71 -8.42 -11.52
C GLY A 35 -5.20 -9.51 -10.55
N LYS A 36 -4.53 -10.64 -10.53
CA LYS A 36 -4.81 -11.74 -9.59
C LYS A 36 -4.90 -11.20 -8.16
N LEU A 37 -6.09 -11.30 -7.56
CA LEU A 37 -6.32 -10.88 -6.18
C LEU A 37 -6.04 -12.07 -5.25
N TYR A 38 -4.87 -12.06 -4.61
CA TYR A 38 -4.45 -13.08 -3.65
C TYR A 38 -4.51 -12.60 -2.19
N ASN A 39 -4.69 -11.29 -1.95
CA ASN A 39 -4.99 -10.75 -0.63
C ASN A 39 -6.44 -11.09 -0.26
N THR A 40 -6.62 -12.21 0.44
CA THR A 40 -7.94 -12.73 0.82
C THR A 40 -8.68 -11.81 1.78
N ALA A 41 -7.97 -11.09 2.66
CA ALA A 41 -8.56 -10.09 3.55
C ALA A 41 -9.14 -8.92 2.74
N LYS A 42 -8.38 -8.39 1.77
CA LYS A 42 -8.87 -7.33 0.88
C LYS A 42 -10.06 -7.81 0.03
N ALA A 43 -9.99 -9.03 -0.51
CA ALA A 43 -11.10 -9.60 -1.28
C ALA A 43 -12.38 -9.71 -0.46
N LYS A 44 -12.27 -10.19 0.78
CA LYS A 44 -13.39 -10.28 1.73
C LYS A 44 -13.99 -8.92 2.07
N LEU A 45 -13.13 -7.92 2.31
CA LEU A 45 -13.53 -6.54 2.59
C LEU A 45 -14.24 -5.89 1.40
N MET A 46 -13.73 -6.09 0.18
CA MET A 46 -14.37 -5.59 -1.06
C MET A 46 -15.72 -6.25 -1.32
N ALA A 47 -15.91 -7.50 -0.88
CA ALA A 47 -17.21 -8.18 -0.90
C ALA A 47 -18.19 -7.68 0.18
N GLY A 48 -17.83 -6.62 0.93
CA GLY A 48 -18.67 -6.02 1.97
C GLY A 48 -18.72 -6.82 3.28
N LYS A 49 -17.80 -7.77 3.47
CA LYS A 49 -17.72 -8.58 4.69
C LYS A 49 -16.70 -8.01 5.66
N PRO A 50 -16.92 -8.10 6.99
CA PRO A 50 -15.92 -7.68 7.98
C PRO A 50 -14.69 -8.58 7.91
N ILE A 51 -13.53 -8.00 8.22
CA ILE A 51 -12.26 -8.70 8.40
C ILE A 51 -11.77 -8.52 9.83
N PHE A 52 -11.15 -9.56 10.37
CA PHE A 52 -10.64 -9.58 11.74
C PHE A 52 -9.15 -9.84 11.75
N GLY A 53 -8.42 -9.07 12.54
CA GLY A 53 -6.97 -9.17 12.70
C GLY A 53 -6.56 -9.57 14.10
N GLY A 54 -5.45 -10.30 14.22
CA GLY A 54 -4.79 -10.60 15.48
C GLY A 54 -3.46 -9.86 15.59
N THR A 55 -3.23 -9.18 16.73
CA THR A 55 -2.01 -8.39 16.95
C THR A 55 -0.83 -9.27 17.32
N ILE A 56 0.34 -8.99 16.72
CA ILE A 56 1.63 -9.66 16.94
C ILE A 56 2.65 -8.63 17.38
N GLU A 57 3.24 -8.87 18.56
CA GLU A 57 4.32 -8.07 19.14
C GLU A 57 5.57 -8.93 19.44
N SER A 58 5.46 -10.25 19.27
CA SER A 58 6.55 -11.20 19.49
C SER A 58 7.35 -11.43 18.21
N SER A 59 8.67 -11.52 18.33
CA SER A 59 9.58 -11.87 17.23
C SER A 59 9.73 -13.38 17.00
N ASP A 60 9.01 -14.24 17.75
CA ASP A 60 9.06 -15.69 17.58
C ASP A 60 8.23 -16.12 16.36
N PRO A 61 8.85 -16.72 15.32
CA PRO A 61 8.15 -17.20 14.15
C PRO A 61 7.07 -18.26 14.45
N ASN A 62 7.21 -19.04 15.52
CA ASN A 62 6.20 -20.06 15.88
C ASN A 62 4.93 -19.40 16.43
N ILE A 63 5.08 -18.34 17.23
CA ILE A 63 3.95 -17.55 17.71
C ILE A 63 3.25 -16.88 16.53
N TYR A 64 4.01 -16.27 15.61
CA TYR A 64 3.49 -15.69 14.40
C TYR A 64 2.71 -16.73 13.57
N CYS A 65 3.29 -17.92 13.32
CA CYS A 65 2.65 -18.97 12.56
C CYS A 65 1.38 -19.48 13.22
N ALA A 66 1.37 -19.64 14.53
CA ALA A 66 0.17 -20.03 15.27
C ALA A 66 -0.96 -19.01 15.08
N MET A 67 -0.66 -17.71 15.22
CA MET A 67 -1.63 -16.63 15.02
C MET A 67 -2.09 -16.54 13.55
N ALA A 68 -1.17 -16.63 12.60
CA ALA A 68 -1.48 -16.52 11.18
C ALA A 68 -2.34 -17.68 10.64
N ASN A 69 -2.46 -18.77 11.40
CA ASN A 69 -3.33 -19.94 11.08
C ASN A 69 -4.49 -20.12 12.08
N ALA A 70 -4.71 -19.16 13.00
CA ALA A 70 -5.77 -19.25 14.01
C ALA A 70 -7.17 -18.82 13.51
N GLY A 71 -7.32 -18.54 12.21
CA GLY A 71 -8.61 -18.15 11.62
C GLY A 71 -8.83 -16.66 11.45
N PHE A 72 -7.83 -15.82 11.76
CA PHE A 72 -7.86 -14.40 11.43
C PHE A 72 -7.77 -14.18 9.92
N ASP A 73 -8.33 -13.06 9.44
CA ASP A 73 -8.18 -12.64 8.04
C ASP A 73 -6.82 -11.99 7.77
N PHE A 74 -6.25 -11.34 8.79
CA PHE A 74 -4.92 -10.73 8.72
C PHE A 74 -4.22 -10.79 10.09
N THR A 75 -2.90 -10.72 10.07
CA THR A 75 -2.08 -10.45 11.24
C THR A 75 -1.77 -8.97 11.30
N TRP A 76 -2.01 -8.32 12.42
CA TRP A 76 -1.57 -6.95 12.69
C TRP A 76 -0.19 -7.02 13.32
N ILE A 77 0.86 -6.89 12.49
CA ILE A 77 2.24 -6.91 12.98
C ILE A 77 2.58 -5.51 13.46
N GLU A 78 2.85 -5.41 14.75
CA GLU A 78 2.96 -4.17 15.47
C GLU A 78 4.42 -3.67 15.49
N MET A 79 4.74 -2.65 14.70
CA MET A 79 6.10 -2.08 14.70
C MET A 79 6.18 -0.66 15.25
N GLN A 80 5.05 -0.06 15.64
CA GLN A 80 5.04 1.27 16.26
C GLN A 80 5.40 1.21 17.75
N HIS A 81 4.81 0.25 18.49
CA HIS A 81 4.94 0.15 19.94
C HIS A 81 5.65 -1.10 20.44
N SER A 82 6.22 -1.88 19.53
CA SER A 82 7.00 -3.08 19.86
C SER A 82 8.49 -2.89 19.58
N THR A 83 9.29 -3.88 20.00
CA THR A 83 10.72 -3.93 19.69
C THR A 83 11.03 -4.66 18.39
N LEU A 84 10.01 -5.01 17.58
CA LEU A 84 10.18 -5.73 16.33
C LEU A 84 11.01 -4.92 15.33
N THR A 85 11.99 -5.57 14.74
CA THR A 85 12.76 -5.04 13.61
C THR A 85 12.19 -5.54 12.27
N PHE A 86 12.50 -4.87 11.18
CA PHE A 86 12.14 -5.37 9.84
C PHE A 86 12.73 -6.76 9.55
N GLU A 87 13.89 -7.08 10.10
CA GLU A 87 14.50 -8.41 9.98
C GLU A 87 13.68 -9.48 10.71
N ASP A 88 13.20 -9.19 11.91
CA ASP A 88 12.32 -10.11 12.66
C ASP A 88 11.05 -10.39 11.88
N VAL A 89 10.39 -9.34 11.41
CA VAL A 89 9.14 -9.45 10.65
C VAL A 89 9.36 -10.19 9.33
N ALA A 90 10.46 -9.92 8.62
CA ALA A 90 10.82 -10.65 7.41
C ALA A 90 10.95 -12.16 7.67
N ARG A 91 11.65 -12.54 8.76
CA ARG A 91 11.81 -13.95 9.17
C ARG A 91 10.47 -14.59 9.53
N MET A 92 9.61 -13.88 10.28
CA MET A 92 8.29 -14.37 10.67
C MET A 92 7.40 -14.66 9.46
N ILE A 93 7.28 -13.70 8.55
CA ILE A 93 6.49 -13.85 7.32
C ILE A 93 7.05 -14.99 6.46
N TRP A 94 8.37 -15.08 6.32
CA TRP A 94 9.02 -16.14 5.56
C TRP A 94 8.81 -17.52 6.15
N ALA A 95 8.95 -17.65 7.46
CA ALA A 95 8.77 -18.93 8.16
C ALA A 95 7.35 -19.49 8.00
N CYS A 96 6.36 -18.60 7.86
CA CYS A 96 4.95 -18.97 7.74
C CYS A 96 4.32 -18.58 6.41
N ARG A 97 5.11 -18.64 5.33
CA ARG A 97 4.60 -18.42 3.98
C ARG A 97 3.49 -19.39 3.65
N GLY A 98 2.41 -18.88 3.06
CA GLY A 98 1.22 -19.68 2.75
C GLY A 98 0.23 -19.81 3.91
N ALA A 99 0.45 -19.11 5.04
CA ALA A 99 -0.55 -18.98 6.09
C ALA A 99 -1.86 -18.34 5.55
N THR A 100 -2.95 -18.59 6.24
CA THR A 100 -4.28 -18.10 5.81
C THR A 100 -4.49 -16.61 6.04
N ALA A 101 -3.95 -16.07 7.15
CA ALA A 101 -4.03 -14.66 7.44
C ALA A 101 -3.01 -13.85 6.63
N MET A 102 -3.43 -12.71 6.10
CA MET A 102 -2.58 -11.81 5.33
C MET A 102 -1.70 -10.97 6.24
N PRO A 103 -0.39 -10.79 5.96
CA PRO A 103 0.48 -9.95 6.79
C PRO A 103 0.17 -8.47 6.56
N PHE A 104 -0.35 -7.80 7.59
CA PHE A 104 -0.50 -6.35 7.65
C PHE A 104 0.47 -5.81 8.69
N ILE A 105 1.19 -4.74 8.34
CA ILE A 105 2.21 -4.14 9.20
C ILE A 105 1.77 -2.74 9.62
N ARG A 106 1.67 -2.51 10.93
CA ARG A 106 1.60 -1.15 11.46
C ARG A 106 3.02 -0.57 11.50
N VAL A 107 3.29 0.32 10.56
CA VAL A 107 4.57 1.03 10.47
C VAL A 107 4.64 2.14 11.52
N PRO A 108 5.85 2.54 11.96
CA PRO A 108 6.00 3.65 12.90
C PRO A 108 5.48 4.99 12.36
N ASP A 109 5.63 5.25 11.07
CA ASP A 109 5.18 6.48 10.43
C ASP A 109 4.94 6.29 8.91
N ALA A 110 4.36 7.31 8.25
CA ALA A 110 4.11 7.35 6.80
C ALA A 110 5.34 7.71 5.95
N THR A 111 6.54 7.41 6.41
CA THR A 111 7.76 7.71 5.64
C THR A 111 7.98 6.73 4.49
N GLU A 112 8.67 7.19 3.44
CA GLU A 112 9.03 6.33 2.32
C GLU A 112 9.80 5.08 2.79
N GLY A 113 10.79 5.27 3.68
CA GLY A 113 11.66 4.18 4.14
C GLY A 113 10.91 3.12 4.93
N GLU A 114 10.00 3.52 5.81
CA GLU A 114 9.20 2.59 6.63
C GLU A 114 8.24 1.76 5.76
N ILE A 115 7.49 2.42 4.90
CA ILE A 115 6.51 1.77 4.03
C ILE A 115 7.20 0.91 2.97
N GLN A 116 8.32 1.39 2.38
CA GLN A 116 9.10 0.63 1.41
C GLN A 116 9.62 -0.67 2.01
N LYS A 117 10.24 -0.62 3.20
CA LYS A 117 10.74 -1.83 3.87
C LYS A 117 9.62 -2.79 4.23
N ALA A 118 8.51 -2.29 4.80
CA ALA A 118 7.36 -3.12 5.15
C ALA A 118 6.80 -3.86 3.92
N THR A 119 6.65 -3.17 2.79
CA THR A 119 6.16 -3.79 1.56
C THR A 119 7.16 -4.75 0.93
N ASP A 120 8.48 -4.48 1.04
CA ASP A 120 9.52 -5.33 0.46
C ASP A 120 9.70 -6.65 1.22
N ILE A 121 9.41 -6.67 2.51
CA ILE A 121 9.40 -7.91 3.31
C ILE A 121 8.09 -8.68 3.23
N GLY A 122 7.10 -8.21 2.46
CA GLY A 122 5.92 -8.99 2.12
C GLY A 122 4.61 -8.53 2.76
N ALA A 123 4.52 -7.32 3.32
CA ALA A 123 3.23 -6.79 3.74
C ALA A 123 2.24 -6.70 2.58
N LEU A 124 1.02 -7.15 2.81
CA LEU A 124 -0.14 -6.96 1.93
C LEU A 124 -1.13 -5.92 2.47
N GLY A 125 -0.86 -5.41 3.67
CA GLY A 125 -1.53 -4.25 4.24
C GLY A 125 -0.54 -3.36 4.96
N ILE A 126 -0.70 -2.05 4.79
CA ILE A 126 0.05 -1.02 5.53
C ILE A 126 -0.94 -0.29 6.42
N ILE A 127 -0.59 -0.21 7.70
CA ILE A 127 -1.38 0.50 8.72
C ILE A 127 -0.52 1.68 9.18
N VAL A 128 -1.04 2.89 8.97
CA VAL A 128 -0.32 4.12 9.30
C VAL A 128 -0.99 4.80 10.49
N PRO A 129 -0.26 4.98 11.60
CA PRO A 129 -0.78 5.62 12.81
C PRO A 129 -0.80 7.15 12.69
N THR A 130 -1.54 7.80 13.58
CA THR A 130 -1.54 9.27 13.79
C THR A 130 -1.68 10.07 12.49
N VAL A 131 -2.65 9.72 11.65
CA VAL A 131 -2.89 10.43 10.40
C VAL A 131 -3.74 11.67 10.65
N ASP A 132 -3.04 12.79 10.86
CA ASP A 132 -3.63 14.08 11.21
C ASP A 132 -3.85 14.98 10.00
N THR A 133 -3.13 14.75 8.90
CA THR A 133 -3.14 15.61 7.72
C THR A 133 -3.39 14.85 6.43
N VAL A 134 -3.85 15.59 5.42
CA VAL A 134 -4.02 15.06 4.05
C VAL A 134 -2.70 14.58 3.47
N GLU A 135 -1.61 15.29 3.74
CA GLU A 135 -0.27 14.98 3.25
C GLU A 135 0.22 13.63 3.80
N LYS A 136 -0.02 13.36 5.09
CA LYS A 136 0.33 12.07 5.71
C LYS A 136 -0.53 10.93 5.14
N ALA A 137 -1.82 11.17 4.93
CA ALA A 137 -2.71 10.22 4.27
C ALA A 137 -2.29 9.92 2.82
N GLN A 138 -1.92 10.95 2.05
CA GLN A 138 -1.37 10.82 0.71
C GLN A 138 -0.04 10.06 0.70
N ALA A 139 0.83 10.30 1.68
CA ALA A 139 2.10 9.60 1.82
C ALA A 139 1.89 8.10 2.04
N ALA A 140 0.91 7.70 2.85
CA ALA A 140 0.55 6.29 3.06
C ALA A 140 0.23 5.57 1.75
N VAL A 141 -0.57 6.18 0.88
CA VAL A 141 -0.91 5.62 -0.44
C VAL A 141 0.29 5.68 -1.39
N LYS A 142 0.95 6.84 -1.46
CA LYS A 142 2.05 7.13 -2.38
C LYS A 142 3.19 6.12 -2.26
N TRP A 143 3.59 5.78 -1.03
CA TRP A 143 4.75 4.92 -0.79
C TRP A 143 4.40 3.43 -0.78
N SER A 144 3.12 3.06 -0.62
CA SER A 144 2.67 1.67 -0.65
C SER A 144 2.38 1.13 -2.05
N ARG A 145 2.11 2.01 -3.03
CA ARG A 145 1.70 1.63 -4.39
C ARG A 145 2.76 1.99 -5.43
N TYR A 146 2.88 1.14 -6.43
CA TYR A 146 3.72 1.42 -7.60
C TYR A 146 3.08 2.46 -8.53
N PRO A 147 3.89 3.15 -9.37
CA PRO A 147 3.34 3.97 -10.45
C PRO A 147 2.37 3.16 -11.35
N THR A 148 1.28 3.72 -11.80
CA THR A 148 0.84 5.13 -11.80
C THR A 148 0.07 5.59 -10.56
N GLU A 149 -0.31 4.68 -9.66
CA GLU A 149 -1.13 4.97 -8.48
C GLU A 149 -0.32 5.53 -7.30
N GLY A 150 0.98 5.30 -7.27
CA GLY A 150 1.87 5.74 -6.22
C GLY A 150 3.30 5.96 -6.72
N ARG A 151 4.26 5.88 -5.78
CA ARG A 151 5.68 6.10 -6.08
C ARG A 151 6.59 5.08 -5.40
N ARG A 152 6.07 3.92 -5.02
CA ARG A 152 6.89 2.85 -4.46
C ARG A 152 8.02 2.49 -5.43
N SER A 153 9.25 2.43 -4.92
CA SER A 153 10.42 1.99 -5.68
C SER A 153 10.40 0.48 -5.89
N GLN A 154 10.90 0.02 -7.02
CA GLN A 154 11.06 -1.42 -7.29
C GLN A 154 12.40 -1.89 -6.72
N GLY A 155 12.34 -2.87 -5.83
CA GLY A 155 13.50 -3.51 -5.21
C GLY A 155 13.54 -5.01 -5.47
N ALA A 156 14.38 -5.71 -4.72
CA ALA A 156 14.56 -7.16 -4.74
C ALA A 156 14.10 -7.81 -3.42
N GLY A 157 12.97 -7.35 -2.89
CA GLY A 157 12.40 -7.87 -1.65
C GLY A 157 11.90 -9.31 -1.74
N GLN A 158 11.62 -9.92 -0.59
CA GLN A 158 11.14 -11.30 -0.54
C GLN A 158 9.73 -11.50 -1.11
N TYR A 159 9.00 -10.42 -1.39
CA TYR A 159 7.64 -10.46 -1.94
C TYR A 159 7.50 -11.28 -3.22
N ARG A 160 8.54 -11.33 -4.09
CA ARG A 160 8.49 -12.15 -5.32
C ARG A 160 8.44 -13.64 -5.00
N ALA A 161 9.23 -14.07 -4.03
CA ALA A 161 9.23 -15.47 -3.59
C ALA A 161 7.96 -15.84 -2.80
N LEU A 162 7.28 -14.86 -2.19
CA LEU A 162 6.03 -15.05 -1.47
C LEU A 162 4.81 -15.09 -2.41
N TYR A 163 4.74 -14.18 -3.39
CA TYR A 163 3.52 -13.90 -4.16
C TYR A 163 3.65 -14.14 -5.68
N GLY A 164 4.85 -14.43 -6.16
CA GLY A 164 5.11 -14.77 -7.58
C GLY A 164 5.87 -13.71 -8.35
N GLU A 165 6.32 -14.10 -9.54
CA GLU A 165 7.13 -13.25 -10.43
C GLU A 165 6.35 -12.06 -10.99
N ASP A 166 5.03 -12.18 -11.07
CA ASP A 166 4.09 -11.15 -11.50
C ASP A 166 3.68 -10.16 -10.40
N TYR A 167 4.35 -10.23 -9.21
CA TYR A 167 4.03 -9.36 -8.08
C TYR A 167 3.99 -7.87 -8.45
N ARG A 168 4.95 -7.38 -9.26
CA ARG A 168 5.01 -5.97 -9.66
C ARG A 168 3.72 -5.52 -10.36
N GLN A 169 3.11 -6.38 -11.15
CA GLN A 169 1.89 -6.11 -11.91
C GLN A 169 0.63 -6.24 -11.06
N THR A 170 0.68 -7.03 -9.99
CA THR A 170 -0.47 -7.36 -9.15
C THR A 170 -0.48 -6.62 -7.81
N ALA A 171 0.65 -6.06 -7.39
CA ALA A 171 0.84 -5.48 -6.06
C ALA A 171 -0.18 -4.40 -5.70
N ASN A 172 -0.46 -3.44 -6.59
CA ASN A 172 -1.38 -2.34 -6.31
C ASN A 172 -2.80 -2.85 -6.02
N ALA A 173 -3.27 -3.84 -6.78
CA ALA A 173 -4.58 -4.46 -6.54
C ALA A 173 -4.66 -5.20 -5.20
N ASN A 174 -3.53 -5.75 -4.73
CA ASN A 174 -3.45 -6.53 -3.50
C ASN A 174 -3.06 -5.71 -2.26
N MET A 175 -2.53 -4.49 -2.43
CA MET A 175 -2.15 -3.64 -1.30
C MET A 175 -3.39 -3.02 -0.66
N LEU A 176 -3.58 -3.25 0.65
CA LEU A 176 -4.58 -2.58 1.47
C LEU A 176 -3.91 -1.46 2.26
N VAL A 177 -4.48 -0.25 2.18
CA VAL A 177 -3.98 0.92 2.91
C VAL A 177 -4.99 1.29 3.99
N MET A 178 -4.56 1.20 5.24
CA MET A 178 -5.32 1.58 6.42
C MET A 178 -4.64 2.77 7.09
N VAL A 179 -5.42 3.80 7.42
CA VAL A 179 -4.94 4.97 8.16
C VAL A 179 -5.71 5.12 9.46
N MET A 180 -5.00 5.52 10.53
CA MET A 180 -5.60 5.67 11.85
C MET A 180 -5.87 7.14 12.15
N ILE A 181 -7.13 7.47 12.44
CA ILE A 181 -7.52 8.76 12.99
C ILE A 181 -7.70 8.58 14.51
N GLU A 182 -6.79 9.20 15.26
CA GLU A 182 -6.64 8.96 16.70
C GLU A 182 -6.24 10.20 17.48
N THR A 183 -6.39 11.39 16.88
CA THR A 183 -6.14 12.68 17.53
C THR A 183 -7.25 13.68 17.22
N PRO A 184 -7.46 14.71 18.02
CA PRO A 184 -8.41 15.79 17.70
C PRO A 184 -8.11 16.49 16.37
N ILE A 185 -6.83 16.61 15.98
CA ILE A 185 -6.42 17.18 14.70
C ILE A 185 -6.88 16.30 13.55
N GLY A 186 -6.65 14.97 13.65
CA GLY A 186 -7.12 14.00 12.68
C GLY A 186 -8.63 14.00 12.54
N VAL A 187 -9.37 14.09 13.68
CA VAL A 187 -10.84 14.22 13.69
C VAL A 187 -11.29 15.48 12.96
N ALA A 188 -10.62 16.62 13.18
CA ALA A 188 -10.95 17.87 12.48
C ALA A 188 -10.72 17.79 10.96
N ASN A 189 -9.75 17.00 10.52
CA ASN A 189 -9.40 16.79 9.12
C ASN A 189 -10.04 15.54 8.49
N ALA A 190 -10.91 14.82 9.20
CA ALA A 190 -11.40 13.51 8.79
C ALA A 190 -12.02 13.50 7.37
N GLU A 191 -12.82 14.52 7.00
CA GLU A 191 -13.41 14.60 5.66
C GLU A 191 -12.34 14.74 4.58
N LYS A 192 -11.30 15.52 4.81
CA LYS A 192 -10.21 15.73 3.85
C LYS A 192 -9.36 14.47 3.73
N ILE A 193 -9.10 13.78 4.84
CA ILE A 193 -8.38 12.50 4.88
C ILE A 193 -9.19 11.43 4.14
N ALA A 194 -10.48 11.34 4.41
CA ALA A 194 -11.37 10.38 3.74
C ALA A 194 -11.52 10.65 2.22
N ALA A 195 -11.26 11.86 1.77
CA ALA A 195 -11.27 12.20 0.35
C ALA A 195 -9.99 11.80 -0.40
N VAL A 196 -8.94 11.32 0.30
CA VAL A 196 -7.69 10.89 -0.34
C VAL A 196 -7.90 9.56 -1.09
N PRO A 197 -7.70 9.54 -2.42
CA PRO A 197 -7.87 8.31 -3.18
C PRO A 197 -6.85 7.23 -2.78
N GLY A 198 -7.31 5.98 -2.71
CA GLY A 198 -6.44 4.84 -2.46
C GLY A 198 -6.36 4.41 -0.99
N ILE A 199 -7.02 5.11 -0.07
CA ILE A 199 -7.26 4.63 1.29
C ILE A 199 -8.38 3.58 1.23
N ASP A 200 -8.14 2.39 1.74
CA ASP A 200 -9.11 1.30 1.80
C ASP A 200 -9.91 1.30 3.13
N VAL A 201 -9.23 1.66 4.24
CA VAL A 201 -9.82 1.65 5.59
C VAL A 201 -9.38 2.88 6.38
N ILE A 202 -10.31 3.51 7.07
CA ILE A 202 -10.02 4.46 8.15
C ILE A 202 -10.32 3.77 9.47
N PHE A 203 -9.32 3.69 10.34
CA PHE A 203 -9.40 3.07 11.65
C PHE A 203 -9.55 4.14 12.72
N ALA A 204 -10.65 4.11 13.46
CA ALA A 204 -10.86 4.96 14.63
C ALA A 204 -10.18 4.31 15.84
N ALA A 205 -9.01 4.82 16.23
CA ALA A 205 -8.23 4.25 17.33
C ALA A 205 -8.61 4.92 18.65
N SER A 206 -9.26 4.16 19.50
CA SER A 206 -9.89 4.67 20.71
C SER A 206 -8.92 5.04 21.84
N GLY A 207 -7.82 4.29 22.02
CA GLY A 207 -6.85 4.54 23.09
C GLY A 207 -6.15 5.89 22.94
N ASP A 208 -5.54 6.13 21.78
CA ASP A 208 -4.80 7.35 21.50
C ASP A 208 -5.72 8.57 21.35
N LEU A 209 -6.94 8.40 20.82
CA LEU A 209 -7.91 9.47 20.78
C LEU A 209 -8.22 9.98 22.18
N GLY A 210 -8.37 9.08 23.16
CA GLY A 210 -8.52 9.45 24.57
C GLY A 210 -7.29 10.14 25.14
N ASN A 211 -6.10 9.60 24.86
CA ASN A 211 -4.84 10.16 25.34
C ASN A 211 -4.58 11.58 24.81
N PHE A 212 -4.78 11.81 23.51
CA PHE A 212 -4.52 13.12 22.87
C PHE A 212 -5.62 14.16 23.12
N SER A 213 -6.85 13.74 23.32
CA SER A 213 -7.96 14.65 23.60
C SER A 213 -8.10 15.00 25.08
N GLY A 214 -7.57 14.17 25.96
CA GLY A 214 -7.79 14.25 27.40
C GLY A 214 -9.17 13.79 27.87
N HIS A 215 -9.99 13.25 26.95
CA HIS A 215 -11.31 12.72 27.25
C HIS A 215 -11.32 11.20 27.32
N LYS A 216 -12.17 10.65 28.18
CA LYS A 216 -12.29 9.20 28.35
C LYS A 216 -13.44 8.65 27.49
N GLN A 217 -13.33 7.39 27.11
CA GLN A 217 -14.42 6.66 26.48
C GLN A 217 -15.68 6.72 27.35
N GLY A 218 -16.83 7.05 26.75
CA GLY A 218 -18.10 7.28 27.42
C GLY A 218 -18.37 8.75 27.80
N GLU A 219 -17.36 9.63 27.69
CA GLU A 219 -17.60 11.07 27.86
C GLU A 219 -18.18 11.67 26.57
N PRO A 220 -19.12 12.64 26.66
CA PRO A 220 -19.81 13.19 25.50
C PRO A 220 -18.84 13.74 24.42
N GLU A 221 -17.76 14.38 24.81
CA GLU A 221 -16.76 14.96 23.92
C GLU A 221 -15.98 13.87 23.17
N TYR A 222 -15.65 12.77 23.87
CA TYR A 222 -15.00 11.62 23.25
C TYR A 222 -15.93 10.94 22.24
N GLU A 223 -17.16 10.64 22.64
CA GLU A 223 -18.16 9.98 21.78
C GLU A 223 -18.53 10.84 20.56
N ALA A 224 -18.54 12.17 20.70
CA ALA A 224 -18.74 13.07 19.58
C ALA A 224 -17.61 12.98 18.53
N MET A 225 -16.35 12.83 18.98
CA MET A 225 -15.21 12.63 18.06
C MET A 225 -15.30 11.28 17.34
N VAL A 226 -15.61 10.21 18.05
CA VAL A 226 -15.78 8.88 17.44
C VAL A 226 -16.92 8.90 16.43
N THR A 227 -18.08 9.46 16.82
CA THR A 227 -19.25 9.60 15.93
C THR A 227 -18.88 10.37 14.65
N ARG A 228 -18.13 11.49 14.80
CA ARG A 228 -17.69 12.27 13.64
C ARG A 228 -16.83 11.45 12.69
N ILE A 229 -15.88 10.65 13.19
CA ILE A 229 -15.06 9.77 12.33
C ILE A 229 -15.98 8.78 11.60
N HIS A 230 -16.89 8.12 12.31
CA HIS A 230 -17.81 7.13 11.74
C HIS A 230 -18.65 7.74 10.61
N ASP A 231 -19.31 8.88 10.87
CA ASP A 231 -20.18 9.55 9.90
C ASP A 231 -19.42 9.94 8.62
N VAL A 232 -18.23 10.51 8.79
CA VAL A 232 -17.37 10.90 7.66
C VAL A 232 -16.97 9.68 6.82
N VAL A 233 -16.52 8.61 7.47
CA VAL A 233 -16.05 7.39 6.78
C VAL A 233 -17.18 6.71 6.02
N LEU A 234 -18.35 6.58 6.66
CA LEU A 234 -19.53 6.00 6.03
C LEU A 234 -20.01 6.86 4.84
N LYS A 235 -20.05 8.18 5.01
CA LYS A 235 -20.41 9.11 3.93
C LYS A 235 -19.45 9.06 2.74
N ALA A 236 -18.16 8.85 3.00
CA ALA A 236 -17.14 8.70 1.96
C ALA A 236 -17.16 7.33 1.26
N GLY A 237 -17.93 6.36 1.78
CA GLY A 237 -17.96 4.99 1.25
C GLY A 237 -16.70 4.17 1.53
N ILE A 238 -15.82 4.66 2.41
CA ILE A 238 -14.62 3.96 2.86
C ILE A 238 -15.02 2.94 3.95
N LYS A 239 -14.18 1.94 4.17
CA LYS A 239 -14.43 0.96 5.23
C LYS A 239 -13.97 1.51 6.58
N LEU A 240 -14.80 1.32 7.60
CA LEU A 240 -14.50 1.70 8.97
C LEU A 240 -13.84 0.54 9.69
N GLY A 241 -12.73 0.81 10.38
CA GLY A 241 -12.07 -0.10 11.32
C GLY A 241 -12.10 0.46 12.75
N GLY A 242 -11.92 -0.41 13.71
CA GLY A 242 -11.81 -0.06 15.13
C GLY A 242 -11.37 -1.27 15.95
N PRO A 243 -10.93 -1.05 17.21
CA PRO A 243 -10.63 -2.17 18.10
C PRO A 243 -11.90 -2.94 18.40
N GLN A 244 -11.78 -4.25 18.55
CA GLN A 244 -12.83 -5.08 19.15
C GLN A 244 -12.56 -5.18 20.65
N ASN A 245 -13.54 -4.76 21.44
CA ASN A 245 -13.56 -4.91 22.90
C ASN A 245 -14.35 -6.17 23.28
#